data_9eaed8a0de3f006b5efcf44eeb694ba6
#
_entry.id   9eaed8a0de3f006b5efcf44eeb694ba6
#
_cell.length_a   1.000
_cell.length_b   1.000
_cell.length_c   1.000
_cell.angle_alpha   90.00
_cell.angle_beta   90.00
_cell.angle_gamma   90.00
#
_symmetry.space_group_name_H-M   'P 1'
#
loop_
_entity.id
_entity.type
_entity.pdbx_description
1 polymer ?
#
loop_
_entity_poly.entity_id
_entity_poly.type
_entity_poly.pdbx_seq_one_letter_code
_entity_poly.pdbx_strand_id
1 'polypeptide(L)'
;RRHTSFASVFVSAEIDDDIEIEINPADVRVDTYRASGAGGQHVNRTDSAVRLTHLPTNTVVQCQSERSQHQNKDNAYKQLRAKLYELELQERRSEQQVIEDAKADIGWGSQIRSYVLDQSRVKDLRTEIERTDPNKVLDGDLDPFMEACLKAGH
;
A
#
# COMPACT_ATOMS: atom_id res chain seq x y z
N ARG A 1 -34.85 24.61 8.71
CA ARG A 1 -33.84 23.90 9.54
C ARG A 1 -32.46 24.12 8.89
N ARG A 2 -31.47 24.52 9.67
CA ARG A 2 -30.08 24.52 9.21
C ARG A 2 -29.57 23.10 9.16
N HIS A 3 -29.01 22.70 8.03
CA HIS A 3 -28.32 21.41 7.86
C HIS A 3 -26.81 21.65 7.88
N THR A 4 -26.10 20.83 8.65
CA THR A 4 -24.64 20.84 8.68
C THR A 4 -24.15 19.61 7.95
N SER A 5 -23.20 19.79 7.04
CA SER A 5 -22.50 18.74 6.35
C SER A 5 -21.00 18.87 6.59
N PHE A 6 -20.32 17.75 6.68
CA PHE A 6 -18.87 17.69 6.81
C PHE A 6 -18.27 17.09 5.54
N ALA A 7 -17.12 17.60 5.15
CA ALA A 7 -16.31 17.03 4.09
C ALA A 7 -14.85 17.02 4.55
N SER A 8 -14.12 15.99 4.20
CA SER A 8 -12.67 15.90 4.41
C SER A 8 -11.95 15.82 3.07
N VAL A 9 -10.75 16.39 3.03
CA VAL A 9 -9.83 16.27 1.91
C VAL A 9 -8.57 15.62 2.42
N PHE A 10 -8.18 14.53 1.77
CA PHE A 10 -6.93 13.84 2.03
C PHE A 10 -6.05 13.95 0.79
N VAL A 11 -4.80 14.36 0.98
CA VAL A 11 -3.81 14.48 -0.09
C VAL A 11 -2.71 13.45 0.17
N SER A 12 -2.47 12.58 -0.80
CA SER A 12 -1.38 11.62 -0.80
C SER A 12 -0.49 11.85 -2.02
N ALA A 13 0.79 11.49 -1.89
CA ALA A 13 1.67 11.45 -3.05
C ALA A 13 1.23 10.32 -3.99
N GLU A 14 1.18 10.60 -5.28
CA GLU A 14 1.04 9.58 -6.31
C GLU A 14 2.38 8.85 -6.42
N ILE A 15 2.37 7.55 -6.13
CA ILE A 15 3.54 6.68 -6.23
C ILE A 15 3.26 5.72 -7.38
N ASP A 16 4.22 5.58 -8.31
CA ASP A 16 4.14 4.57 -9.36
C ASP A 16 4.05 3.18 -8.73
N ASP A 17 2.96 2.47 -9.05
CA ASP A 17 2.63 1.14 -8.47
C ASP A 17 3.43 -0.02 -9.10
N ASP A 18 4.41 0.26 -9.93
CA ASP A 18 5.23 -0.77 -10.56
C ASP A 18 6.16 -1.42 -9.51
N ILE A 19 5.71 -2.57 -9.01
CA ILE A 19 6.53 -3.41 -8.13
C ILE A 19 7.40 -4.32 -9.01
N GLU A 20 8.66 -3.97 -9.20
CA GLU A 20 9.64 -4.85 -9.81
C GLU A 20 10.30 -5.72 -8.73
N ILE A 21 10.12 -7.03 -8.86
CA ILE A 21 10.79 -7.99 -7.98
C ILE A 21 12.04 -8.53 -8.67
N GLU A 22 13.19 -8.07 -8.23
CA GLU A 22 14.49 -8.64 -8.60
C GLU A 22 14.90 -9.70 -7.57
N ILE A 23 15.14 -10.92 -8.05
CA ILE A 23 15.64 -12.00 -7.21
C ILE A 23 17.13 -12.18 -7.49
N ASN A 24 17.97 -11.82 -6.53
CA ASN A 24 19.39 -12.11 -6.61
C ASN A 24 19.62 -13.62 -6.33
N PRO A 25 20.21 -14.38 -7.26
CA PRO A 25 20.48 -15.80 -7.04
C PRO A 25 21.35 -16.11 -5.81
N ALA A 26 22.18 -15.15 -5.36
CA ALA A 26 23.00 -15.30 -4.17
C ALA A 26 22.16 -15.33 -2.87
N ASP A 27 20.97 -14.74 -2.88
CA ASP A 27 20.07 -14.71 -1.75
C ASP A 27 19.09 -15.89 -1.70
N VAL A 28 19.20 -16.79 -2.70
CA VAL A 28 18.31 -17.97 -2.82
C VAL A 28 19.11 -19.23 -2.58
N ARG A 29 18.78 -19.93 -1.50
CA ARG A 29 19.26 -21.28 -1.26
C ARG A 29 18.44 -22.27 -2.04
N VAL A 30 19.10 -23.14 -2.81
CA VAL A 30 18.46 -24.17 -3.63
C VAL A 30 18.76 -25.53 -3.02
N ASP A 31 17.74 -26.25 -2.59
CA ASP A 31 17.83 -27.63 -2.09
C ASP A 31 17.06 -28.55 -3.03
N THR A 32 17.67 -29.66 -3.39
CA THR A 32 17.04 -30.73 -4.18
C THR A 32 16.75 -31.94 -3.29
N TYR A 33 15.59 -32.55 -3.49
CA TYR A 33 15.18 -33.70 -2.69
C TYR A 33 14.28 -34.66 -3.50
N ARG A 34 14.08 -35.86 -2.95
CA ARG A 34 13.16 -36.83 -3.55
C ARG A 34 11.73 -36.46 -3.23
N ALA A 35 10.91 -36.39 -4.28
CA ALA A 35 9.48 -36.25 -4.08
C ALA A 35 8.93 -37.47 -3.35
N SER A 36 8.32 -37.25 -2.19
CA SER A 36 7.61 -38.30 -1.46
C SER A 36 6.11 -38.16 -1.74
N GLY A 37 5.56 -39.06 -2.55
CA GLY A 37 4.12 -39.13 -2.83
C GLY A 37 3.66 -40.60 -2.73
N ALA A 38 2.43 -40.84 -2.28
CA ALA A 38 1.75 -42.11 -2.27
C ALA A 38 1.36 -42.52 -3.71
N GLY A 39 2.34 -43.00 -4.49
CA GLY A 39 2.11 -43.42 -5.86
C GLY A 39 2.95 -44.64 -6.18
N GLY A 40 2.29 -45.68 -6.70
CA GLY A 40 2.82 -47.00 -6.92
C GLY A 40 4.10 -47.10 -7.77
N GLN A 41 4.64 -48.26 -7.82
CA GLN A 41 5.83 -48.93 -8.40
C GLN A 41 6.84 -48.15 -9.30
N HIS A 42 6.61 -46.92 -9.71
CA HIS A 42 7.48 -46.07 -10.52
C HIS A 42 7.72 -44.66 -9.96
N VAL A 43 7.56 -44.45 -8.64
CA VAL A 43 7.99 -43.22 -8.01
C VAL A 43 9.51 -43.19 -7.94
N ASN A 44 10.04 -42.39 -8.80
CA ASN A 44 11.37 -42.34 -9.33
C ASN A 44 12.50 -42.19 -8.31
N ARG A 45 13.58 -42.89 -8.59
CA ARG A 45 14.92 -42.78 -8.01
C ARG A 45 15.62 -41.44 -8.31
N THR A 46 14.96 -40.43 -8.86
CA THR A 46 15.57 -39.15 -9.21
C THR A 46 15.12 -38.04 -8.26
N ASP A 47 16.10 -37.29 -7.74
CA ASP A 47 15.89 -36.15 -6.90
C ASP A 47 15.46 -34.95 -7.77
N SER A 48 14.20 -34.97 -8.25
CA SER A 48 13.68 -33.96 -9.17
C SER A 48 12.94 -32.81 -8.46
N ALA A 49 12.56 -32.98 -7.19
CA ALA A 49 11.91 -31.93 -6.42
C ALA A 49 12.90 -30.86 -5.98
N VAL A 50 12.48 -29.60 -6.09
CA VAL A 50 13.30 -28.45 -5.78
C VAL A 50 12.61 -27.61 -4.70
N ARG A 51 13.39 -27.21 -3.69
CA ARG A 51 13.02 -26.23 -2.67
C ARG A 51 13.90 -25.01 -2.82
N LEU A 52 13.29 -23.84 -2.91
CA LEU A 52 13.97 -22.56 -2.87
C LEU A 52 13.66 -21.87 -1.54
N THR A 53 14.67 -21.35 -0.89
CA THR A 53 14.56 -20.53 0.31
C THR A 53 15.18 -19.18 0.03
N HIS A 54 14.37 -18.15 0.04
CA HIS A 54 14.85 -16.76 -0.06
C HIS A 54 15.29 -16.30 1.33
N LEU A 55 16.60 -16.12 1.51
CA LEU A 55 17.21 -15.87 2.83
C LEU A 55 16.75 -14.54 3.48
N PRO A 56 16.67 -13.41 2.74
CA PRO A 56 16.27 -12.14 3.35
C PRO A 56 14.85 -12.14 3.93
N THR A 57 13.89 -12.76 3.24
CA THR A 57 12.48 -12.80 3.66
C THR A 57 12.09 -14.13 4.31
N ASN A 58 13.01 -15.09 4.34
CA ASN A 58 12.77 -16.46 4.82
C ASN A 58 11.58 -17.16 4.11
N THR A 59 11.29 -16.73 2.88
CA THR A 59 10.21 -17.29 2.06
C THR A 59 10.64 -18.61 1.44
N VAL A 60 9.85 -19.67 1.64
CA VAL A 60 10.12 -21.00 1.13
C VAL A 60 9.10 -21.38 0.06
N VAL A 61 9.59 -21.91 -1.06
CA VAL A 61 8.81 -22.45 -2.17
C VAL A 61 9.29 -23.84 -2.52
N GLN A 62 8.36 -24.73 -2.87
CA GLN A 62 8.67 -26.09 -3.27
C GLN A 62 7.97 -26.43 -4.58
N CYS A 63 8.67 -27.05 -5.52
CA CYS A 63 8.11 -27.54 -6.77
C CYS A 63 8.55 -28.97 -7.03
N GLN A 64 7.57 -29.84 -7.30
CA GLN A 64 7.77 -31.26 -7.61
C GLN A 64 6.84 -31.76 -8.71
N SER A 65 6.27 -30.86 -9.49
CA SER A 65 5.24 -31.14 -10.49
C SER A 65 5.80 -31.88 -11.72
N GLU A 66 7.06 -31.64 -12.04
CA GLU A 66 7.67 -32.12 -13.25
C GLU A 66 8.73 -33.23 -12.96
N ARG A 67 9.00 -34.06 -13.98
CA ARG A 67 10.07 -35.07 -13.92
C ARG A 67 11.46 -34.44 -14.04
N SER A 68 11.56 -33.27 -14.63
CA SER A 68 12.81 -32.53 -14.83
C SER A 68 13.09 -31.60 -13.66
N GLN A 69 14.23 -31.78 -13.01
CA GLN A 69 14.72 -30.90 -11.96
C GLN A 69 14.87 -29.45 -12.43
N HIS A 70 15.30 -29.26 -13.69
CA HIS A 70 15.47 -27.93 -14.26
C HIS A 70 14.14 -27.21 -14.40
N GLN A 71 13.10 -27.88 -14.91
CA GLN A 71 11.75 -27.32 -15.01
C GLN A 71 11.16 -27.02 -13.64
N ASN A 72 11.36 -27.91 -12.65
CA ASN A 72 10.93 -27.63 -11.27
C ASN A 72 11.63 -26.43 -10.68
N LYS A 73 12.92 -26.22 -10.97
CA LYS A 73 13.67 -25.05 -10.54
C LYS A 73 13.08 -23.77 -11.15
N ASP A 74 12.84 -23.74 -12.45
CA ASP A 74 12.28 -22.59 -13.14
C ASP A 74 10.87 -22.25 -12.62
N ASN A 75 10.04 -23.27 -12.43
CA ASN A 75 8.71 -23.10 -11.85
C ASN A 75 8.76 -22.60 -10.40
N ALA A 76 9.72 -23.10 -9.61
CA ALA A 76 9.93 -22.64 -8.25
C ALA A 76 10.37 -21.17 -8.20
N TYR A 77 11.23 -20.70 -9.13
CA TYR A 77 11.58 -19.28 -9.23
C TYR A 77 10.38 -18.40 -9.60
N LYS A 78 9.51 -18.86 -10.51
CA LYS A 78 8.26 -18.14 -10.82
C LYS A 78 7.35 -18.02 -9.60
N GLN A 79 7.19 -19.11 -8.85
CA GLN A 79 6.40 -19.12 -7.62
C GLN A 79 7.02 -18.25 -6.53
N LEU A 80 8.34 -18.24 -6.40
CA LEU A 80 9.06 -17.38 -5.46
C LEU A 80 8.82 -15.92 -5.78
N ARG A 81 8.94 -15.53 -7.07
CA ARG A 81 8.67 -14.16 -7.52
C ARG A 81 7.22 -13.73 -7.20
N ALA A 82 6.25 -14.60 -7.46
CA ALA A 82 4.85 -14.32 -7.15
C ALA A 82 4.63 -14.12 -5.63
N LYS A 83 5.25 -14.95 -4.78
CA LYS A 83 5.16 -14.80 -3.33
C LYS A 83 5.83 -13.54 -2.82
N LEU A 84 7.00 -13.19 -3.34
CA LEU A 84 7.69 -11.95 -2.97
C LEU A 84 6.89 -10.72 -3.39
N TYR A 85 6.28 -10.75 -4.58
CA TYR A 85 5.36 -9.72 -5.04
C TYR A 85 4.16 -9.55 -4.09
N GLU A 86 3.57 -10.66 -3.65
CA GLU A 86 2.44 -10.63 -2.71
C GLU A 86 2.84 -10.07 -1.35
N LEU A 87 4.03 -10.42 -0.84
CA LEU A 87 4.57 -9.85 0.40
C LEU A 87 4.78 -8.34 0.31
N GLU A 88 5.41 -7.87 -0.76
CA GLU A 88 5.61 -6.44 -1.01
C GLU A 88 4.28 -5.68 -1.10
N LEU A 89 3.30 -6.27 -1.80
CA LEU A 89 1.97 -5.69 -1.90
C LEU A 89 1.26 -5.63 -0.54
N GLN A 90 1.43 -6.66 0.29
CA GLN A 90 0.86 -6.70 1.64
C GLN A 90 1.52 -5.67 2.55
N GLU A 91 2.83 -5.49 2.47
CA GLU A 91 3.58 -4.48 3.21
C GLU A 91 3.09 -3.06 2.87
N ARG A 92 3.00 -2.73 1.58
CA ARG A 92 2.44 -1.45 1.11
C ARG A 92 1.00 -1.22 1.60
N ARG A 93 0.16 -2.26 1.56
CA ARG A 93 -1.21 -2.16 2.08
C ARG A 93 -1.25 -1.91 3.59
N SER A 94 -0.34 -2.53 4.35
CA SER A 94 -0.27 -2.30 5.80
C SER A 94 0.17 -0.87 6.12
N GLU A 95 1.11 -0.31 5.38
CA GLU A 95 1.52 1.09 5.51
C GLU A 95 0.37 2.05 5.17
N GLN A 96 -0.35 1.78 4.08
CA GLN A 96 -1.54 2.55 3.72
C GLN A 96 -2.62 2.48 4.80
N GLN A 97 -2.83 1.31 5.41
CA GLN A 97 -3.81 1.13 6.48
C GLN A 97 -3.44 1.97 7.72
N VAL A 98 -2.16 2.03 8.09
CA VAL A 98 -1.70 2.88 9.19
C VAL A 98 -1.99 4.36 8.91
N ILE A 99 -1.80 4.81 7.68
CA ILE A 99 -2.12 6.17 7.25
C ILE A 99 -3.63 6.41 7.29
N GLU A 100 -4.44 5.43 6.86
CA GLU A 100 -5.91 5.49 6.91
C GLU A 100 -6.39 5.59 8.37
N ASP A 101 -5.87 4.76 9.25
CA ASP A 101 -6.25 4.72 10.66
C ASP A 101 -5.83 5.99 11.43
N ALA A 102 -4.78 6.66 10.95
CA ALA A 102 -4.33 7.95 11.50
C ALA A 102 -5.16 9.16 11.02
N LYS A 103 -6.10 8.97 10.07
CA LYS A 103 -6.98 10.06 9.63
C LYS A 103 -7.91 10.47 10.76
N ALA A 104 -7.99 11.78 11.01
CA ALA A 104 -8.91 12.32 11.98
C ALA A 104 -10.38 12.09 11.56
N ASP A 105 -11.23 11.80 12.55
CA ASP A 105 -12.66 11.65 12.33
C ASP A 105 -13.27 12.91 11.68
N ILE A 106 -14.20 12.69 10.73
CA ILE A 106 -14.95 13.75 10.08
C ILE A 106 -16.03 14.26 11.02
N GLY A 107 -15.72 15.25 11.83
CA GLY A 107 -16.65 15.76 12.81
C GLY A 107 -16.22 17.11 13.40
N TRP A 108 -16.97 17.56 14.41
CA TRP A 108 -16.76 18.86 15.05
C TRP A 108 -15.36 19.05 15.66
N GLY A 109 -14.76 17.97 16.16
CA GLY A 109 -13.44 18.01 16.81
C GLY A 109 -12.26 18.23 15.84
N SER A 110 -12.42 17.88 14.58
CA SER A 110 -11.37 17.94 13.56
C SER A 110 -11.59 19.04 12.51
N GLN A 111 -12.53 19.92 12.76
CA GLN A 111 -12.90 20.98 11.82
C GLN A 111 -11.79 22.03 11.71
N ILE A 112 -11.27 22.23 10.49
CA ILE A 112 -10.26 23.27 10.22
C ILE A 112 -10.85 24.52 9.58
N ARG A 113 -11.99 24.40 8.85
CA ARG A 113 -12.63 25.52 8.18
C ARG A 113 -14.15 25.41 8.26
N SER A 114 -14.82 26.53 8.42
CA SER A 114 -16.27 26.64 8.48
C SER A 114 -16.79 27.52 7.34
N TYR A 115 -17.78 27.02 6.61
CA TYR A 115 -18.50 27.77 5.56
C TYR A 115 -19.92 27.99 6.01
N VAL A 116 -20.32 29.26 6.15
CA VAL A 116 -21.68 29.65 6.52
C VAL A 116 -22.25 30.49 5.38
N LEU A 117 -22.94 29.82 4.46
CA LEU A 117 -23.43 30.44 3.22
C LEU A 117 -24.46 31.57 3.48
N ASP A 118 -25.37 31.36 4.43
CA ASP A 118 -26.40 32.34 4.82
C ASP A 118 -25.81 33.66 5.30
N GLN A 119 -24.62 33.63 5.90
CA GLN A 119 -23.91 34.80 6.42
C GLN A 119 -22.79 35.25 5.47
N SER A 120 -22.65 34.62 4.32
CA SER A 120 -21.55 34.86 3.38
C SER A 120 -20.19 34.86 4.09
N ARG A 121 -19.94 33.86 4.92
CA ARG A 121 -18.75 33.79 5.77
C ARG A 121 -18.02 32.48 5.62
N VAL A 122 -16.71 32.58 5.42
CA VAL A 122 -15.77 31.46 5.50
C VAL A 122 -14.71 31.78 6.53
N LYS A 123 -14.54 30.94 7.54
CA LYS A 123 -13.54 31.10 8.60
C LYS A 123 -12.64 29.89 8.72
N ASP A 124 -11.33 30.12 8.69
CA ASP A 124 -10.34 29.09 9.08
C ASP A 124 -10.17 29.14 10.60
N LEU A 125 -10.40 28.00 11.26
CA LEU A 125 -10.39 27.91 12.74
C LEU A 125 -8.97 27.85 13.32
N ARG A 126 -7.96 27.58 12.50
CA ARG A 126 -6.55 27.50 12.94
C ARG A 126 -5.90 28.90 12.96
N THR A 127 -6.15 29.67 11.92
CA THR A 127 -5.55 31.00 11.72
C THR A 127 -6.49 32.14 12.05
N GLU A 128 -7.76 31.83 12.33
CA GLU A 128 -8.86 32.77 12.57
C GLU A 128 -9.17 33.74 11.42
N ILE A 129 -8.56 33.55 10.25
CA ILE A 129 -8.84 34.34 9.07
C ILE A 129 -10.26 34.09 8.57
N GLU A 130 -10.96 35.20 8.28
CA GLU A 130 -12.33 35.20 7.81
C GLU A 130 -12.45 35.93 6.47
N ARG A 131 -13.31 35.37 5.59
CA ARG A 131 -13.67 35.96 4.30
C ARG A 131 -15.19 36.01 4.13
N THR A 132 -15.63 36.96 3.36
CA THR A 132 -17.07 37.22 3.11
C THR A 132 -17.53 36.78 1.73
N ASP A 133 -16.69 36.07 0.97
CA ASP A 133 -16.95 35.65 -0.40
C ASP A 133 -16.84 34.10 -0.55
N PRO A 134 -17.79 33.33 0.04
CA PRO A 134 -17.70 31.86 0.07
C PRO A 134 -17.65 31.22 -1.31
N ASN A 135 -18.30 31.81 -2.30
CA ASN A 135 -18.31 31.24 -3.67
C ASN A 135 -16.92 31.30 -4.30
N LYS A 136 -16.18 32.40 -4.14
CA LYS A 136 -14.80 32.47 -4.66
C LYS A 136 -13.87 31.44 -3.98
N VAL A 137 -14.05 31.27 -2.67
CA VAL A 137 -13.27 30.28 -1.91
C VAL A 137 -13.59 28.87 -2.36
N LEU A 138 -14.87 28.56 -2.63
CA LEU A 138 -15.28 27.24 -3.16
C LEU A 138 -14.81 27.03 -4.60
N ASP A 139 -14.67 28.09 -5.38
CA ASP A 139 -14.12 28.06 -6.74
C ASP A 139 -12.58 27.94 -6.78
N GLY A 140 -11.92 27.95 -5.61
CA GLY A 140 -10.49 27.69 -5.50
C GLY A 140 -9.62 28.86 -5.05
N ASP A 141 -10.18 30.02 -4.71
CA ASP A 141 -9.42 31.18 -4.17
C ASP A 141 -9.03 30.92 -2.70
N LEU A 142 -8.00 30.08 -2.50
CA LEU A 142 -7.52 29.63 -1.19
C LEU A 142 -6.24 30.33 -0.73
N ASP A 143 -5.60 31.12 -1.57
CA ASP A 143 -4.28 31.71 -1.32
C ASP A 143 -4.18 32.45 0.03
N PRO A 144 -5.17 33.31 0.43
CA PRO A 144 -5.08 33.97 1.72
C PRO A 144 -5.07 33.05 2.93
N PHE A 145 -5.77 31.91 2.84
CA PHE A 145 -5.76 30.91 3.91
C PHE A 145 -4.44 30.13 3.94
N MET A 146 -3.87 29.79 2.77
CA MET A 146 -2.59 29.11 2.67
C MET A 146 -1.45 29.99 3.20
N GLU A 147 -1.40 31.26 2.81
CA GLU A 147 -0.40 32.20 3.32
C GLU A 147 -0.48 32.36 4.85
N ALA A 148 -1.69 32.41 5.37
CA ALA A 148 -1.89 32.54 6.81
C ALA A 148 -1.43 31.29 7.57
N CYS A 149 -1.76 30.10 7.07
CA CYS A 149 -1.29 28.84 7.65
C CYS A 149 0.23 28.76 7.65
N LEU A 150 0.89 29.10 6.54
CA LEU A 150 2.35 29.09 6.44
C LEU A 150 3.01 30.10 7.41
N LYS A 151 2.41 31.30 7.58
CA LYS A 151 2.91 32.31 8.54
C LYS A 151 2.70 31.88 9.99
N ALA A 152 1.65 31.12 10.28
CA ALA A 152 1.35 30.60 11.61
C ALA A 152 2.15 29.33 11.97
N GLY A 153 2.81 28.70 11.00
CA GLY A 153 3.60 27.48 11.20
C GLY A 153 2.76 26.21 11.35
N HIS A 154 1.56 26.19 10.72
CA HIS A 154 0.66 25.03 10.70
C HIS A 154 0.81 24.24 9.41
#